data_68dfb8e2170b0fa26ef70f917d4a78fb
#
_entry.id   68dfb8e2170b0fa26ef70f917d4a78fb
#
_cell.length_a   1.000
_cell.length_b   1.000
_cell.length_c   1.000
_cell.angle_alpha   90.00
_cell.angle_beta   90.00
_cell.angle_gamma   90.00
#
_symmetry.space_group_name_H-M   'P 1'
#
loop_
_entity.id
_entity.type
_entity.pdbx_description
1 polymer ?
#
loop_
_entity_poly.entity_id
_entity_poly.type
_entity_poly.pdbx_seq_one_letter_code
_entity_poly.pdbx_strand_id
1 'polypeptide(L)'
;MDDQFLRTQMLLGANAMERLQKSHVAVFGLGGVGSYAVEALVRSGIGELTLIDDDSVSRTNLNRQLEALHSTVGQNKTDALAARCRDINPDVHLHLICAHYDAAHREDFFTARYDYIIDAIDTVSSKLDLIETAHARGIPILSAMGTGNKSDPTKLCITDLSKTVNCSLARVMRKELRERGIKHLRVVYSPELPAKPEALEAPPPGRRSVPASLVWVPGCAGLMMAGEVILTLAGYEKEKSES
;
A
#
# COMPACT_ATOMS: atom_id res chain seq x y z
N MET A 1 27.41 -1.70 -7.29
CA MET A 1 25.94 -1.72 -7.35
C MET A 1 25.56 -3.00 -8.07
N ASP A 2 24.60 -3.72 -7.57
CA ASP A 2 24.22 -5.01 -8.12
C ASP A 2 23.53 -4.82 -9.49
N ASP A 3 23.82 -5.71 -10.45
CA ASP A 3 23.33 -5.63 -11.82
C ASP A 3 21.79 -5.66 -11.90
N GLN A 4 21.12 -6.19 -10.89
CA GLN A 4 19.66 -6.29 -10.81
C GLN A 4 18.93 -4.93 -10.86
N PHE A 5 19.56 -3.83 -10.40
CA PHE A 5 18.98 -2.48 -10.39
C PHE A 5 19.46 -1.59 -11.54
N LEU A 6 20.29 -2.10 -12.44
CA LEU A 6 20.90 -1.31 -13.51
C LEU A 6 19.87 -0.56 -14.36
N ARG A 7 18.76 -1.19 -14.71
CA ARG A 7 17.71 -0.57 -15.53
C ARG A 7 16.98 0.56 -14.79
N THR A 8 16.77 0.42 -13.48
CA THR A 8 16.23 1.48 -12.62
C THR A 8 17.20 2.64 -12.53
N GLN A 9 18.50 2.34 -12.35
CA GLN A 9 19.55 3.35 -12.31
C GLN A 9 19.69 4.12 -13.63
N MET A 10 19.54 3.46 -14.78
CA MET A 10 19.59 4.12 -16.10
C MET A 10 18.54 5.21 -16.22
N LEU A 11 17.37 5.04 -15.56
CA LEU A 11 16.29 6.02 -15.61
C LEU A 11 16.39 7.07 -14.49
N LEU A 12 16.69 6.65 -13.26
CA LEU A 12 16.64 7.52 -12.09
C LEU A 12 18.00 8.15 -11.75
N GLY A 13 19.10 7.55 -12.22
CA GLY A 13 20.46 7.97 -11.90
C GLY A 13 21.04 7.38 -10.61
N ALA A 14 22.36 7.41 -10.46
CA ALA A 14 23.08 6.80 -9.33
C ALA A 14 22.70 7.43 -7.99
N ASN A 15 22.58 8.77 -7.91
CA ASN A 15 22.24 9.47 -6.67
C ASN A 15 20.84 9.12 -6.16
N ALA A 16 19.91 8.85 -7.07
CA ALA A 16 18.56 8.38 -6.70
C ALA A 16 18.62 6.98 -6.11
N MET A 17 19.41 6.08 -6.72
CA MET A 17 19.58 4.72 -6.19
C MET A 17 20.19 4.70 -4.80
N GLU A 18 21.17 5.56 -4.52
CA GLU A 18 21.73 5.71 -3.17
C GLU A 18 20.70 6.17 -2.14
N ARG A 19 19.79 7.08 -2.52
CA ARG A 19 18.68 7.50 -1.66
C ARG A 19 17.71 6.37 -1.39
N LEU A 20 17.30 5.63 -2.43
CA LEU A 20 16.40 4.48 -2.29
C LEU A 20 16.99 3.39 -1.40
N GLN A 21 18.27 3.07 -1.55
CA GLN A 21 18.98 2.10 -0.70
C GLN A 21 19.06 2.50 0.77
N LYS A 22 18.98 3.79 1.08
CA LYS A 22 18.99 4.30 2.46
C LYS A 22 17.59 4.56 3.01
N SER A 23 16.56 4.40 2.20
CA SER A 23 15.18 4.71 2.57
C SER A 23 14.52 3.53 3.27
N HIS A 24 13.71 3.84 4.30
CA HIS A 24 12.89 2.91 5.04
C HIS A 24 11.41 3.18 4.76
N VAL A 25 10.70 2.23 4.16
CA VAL A 25 9.26 2.33 3.88
C VAL A 25 8.48 1.33 4.70
N ALA A 26 7.44 1.80 5.40
CA ALA A 26 6.49 0.92 6.09
C ALA A 26 5.25 0.69 5.22
N VAL A 27 4.82 -0.57 5.10
CA VAL A 27 3.61 -0.96 4.38
C VAL A 27 2.64 -1.61 5.36
N PHE A 28 1.55 -0.93 5.62
CA PHE A 28 0.47 -1.36 6.49
C PHE A 28 -0.65 -2.00 5.66
N GLY A 29 -0.88 -3.30 5.86
CA GLY A 29 -1.80 -4.12 5.08
C GLY A 29 -1.12 -4.74 3.85
N LEU A 30 -1.04 -6.07 3.82
CA LEU A 30 -0.36 -6.84 2.77
C LEU A 30 -1.35 -7.62 1.90
N GLY A 31 -2.53 -7.05 1.67
CA GLY A 31 -3.54 -7.63 0.79
C GLY A 31 -3.29 -7.36 -0.69
N GLY A 32 -4.36 -7.32 -1.49
CA GLY A 32 -4.28 -7.13 -2.95
C GLY A 32 -3.66 -5.81 -3.42
N VAL A 33 -3.55 -4.79 -2.56
CA VAL A 33 -2.86 -3.52 -2.87
C VAL A 33 -1.44 -3.55 -2.29
N GLY A 34 -1.32 -3.83 -0.98
CA GLY A 34 -0.03 -3.72 -0.29
C GLY A 34 1.01 -4.73 -0.78
N SER A 35 0.61 -5.95 -1.13
CA SER A 35 1.55 -6.96 -1.63
C SER A 35 2.21 -6.53 -2.95
N TYR A 36 1.45 -5.94 -3.87
CA TYR A 36 2.00 -5.40 -5.12
C TYR A 36 2.81 -4.12 -4.89
N ALA A 37 2.48 -3.33 -3.88
CA ALA A 37 3.31 -2.19 -3.50
C ALA A 37 4.68 -2.66 -2.99
N VAL A 38 4.73 -3.65 -2.10
CA VAL A 38 5.98 -4.25 -1.60
C VAL A 38 6.83 -4.83 -2.74
N GLU A 39 6.21 -5.55 -3.67
CA GLU A 39 6.89 -6.10 -4.87
C GLU A 39 7.62 -5.00 -5.65
N ALA A 40 6.93 -3.89 -5.92
CA ALA A 40 7.53 -2.78 -6.66
C ALA A 40 8.64 -2.06 -5.86
N LEU A 41 8.46 -1.88 -4.56
CA LEU A 41 9.46 -1.26 -3.69
C LEU A 41 10.77 -2.07 -3.67
N VAL A 42 10.68 -3.37 -3.42
CA VAL A 42 11.86 -4.23 -3.34
C VAL A 42 12.58 -4.33 -4.69
N ARG A 43 11.84 -4.41 -5.82
CA ARG A 43 12.40 -4.43 -7.18
C ARG A 43 13.03 -3.10 -7.61
N SER A 44 12.70 -2.02 -6.92
CA SER A 44 13.26 -0.69 -7.22
C SER A 44 14.45 -0.34 -6.33
N GLY A 45 14.87 -1.24 -5.42
CA GLY A 45 16.07 -1.06 -4.61
C GLY A 45 15.84 -0.25 -3.32
N ILE A 46 14.61 -0.23 -2.78
CA ILE A 46 14.39 0.26 -1.41
C ILE A 46 15.19 -0.64 -0.45
N GLY A 47 16.01 -0.02 0.40
CA GLY A 47 16.93 -0.76 1.26
C GLY A 47 16.29 -1.33 2.51
N GLU A 48 15.22 -0.73 3.02
CA GLU A 48 14.58 -1.18 4.26
C GLU A 48 13.05 -1.13 4.17
N LEU A 49 12.39 -2.22 4.57
CA LEU A 49 10.93 -2.33 4.55
C LEU A 49 10.42 -2.85 5.90
N THR A 50 9.38 -2.22 6.42
CA THR A 50 8.56 -2.80 7.50
C THR A 50 7.26 -3.30 6.90
N LEU A 51 6.98 -4.60 7.05
CA LEU A 51 5.82 -5.29 6.53
C LEU A 51 4.85 -5.60 7.69
N ILE A 52 3.63 -5.04 7.63
CA ILE A 52 2.65 -5.12 8.72
C ILE A 52 1.36 -5.72 8.23
N ASP A 53 0.97 -6.86 8.77
CA ASP A 53 -0.34 -7.52 8.53
C ASP A 53 -0.54 -8.61 9.59
N ASP A 54 -1.75 -8.79 10.11
CA ASP A 54 -2.08 -9.80 11.12
C ASP A 54 -2.67 -11.08 10.53
N ASP A 55 -2.96 -11.10 9.23
CA ASP A 55 -3.60 -12.22 8.57
C ASP A 55 -2.62 -13.32 8.14
N SER A 56 -3.18 -14.53 8.02
CA SER A 56 -2.58 -15.62 7.27
C SER A 56 -3.14 -15.70 5.85
N VAL A 57 -2.34 -16.23 4.93
CA VAL A 57 -2.76 -16.48 3.55
C VAL A 57 -3.90 -17.47 3.51
N SER A 58 -5.02 -17.09 2.90
CA SER A 58 -6.19 -17.95 2.71
C SER A 58 -6.41 -18.28 1.23
N ARG A 59 -7.17 -19.38 0.97
CA ARG A 59 -7.51 -19.75 -0.42
C ARG A 59 -8.27 -18.67 -1.16
N THR A 60 -9.08 -17.87 -0.46
CA THR A 60 -9.84 -16.76 -1.05
C THR A 60 -8.97 -15.57 -1.46
N ASN A 61 -7.68 -15.56 -1.06
CA ASN A 61 -6.72 -14.53 -1.45
C ASN A 61 -6.04 -14.82 -2.79
N LEU A 62 -6.02 -16.09 -3.24
CA LEU A 62 -5.30 -16.56 -4.43
C LEU A 62 -5.64 -15.78 -5.70
N ASN A 63 -6.85 -15.26 -5.80
CA ASN A 63 -7.29 -14.55 -6.99
C ASN A 63 -6.69 -13.15 -7.14
N ARG A 64 -6.07 -12.55 -6.07
CA ARG A 64 -5.66 -11.14 -6.12
C ARG A 64 -4.48 -10.72 -5.24
N GLN A 65 -4.01 -11.54 -4.31
CA GLN A 65 -2.87 -11.22 -3.43
C GLN A 65 -1.61 -11.91 -3.93
N LEU A 66 -0.53 -11.17 -4.06
CA LEU A 66 0.70 -11.63 -4.71
C LEU A 66 1.39 -12.77 -3.96
N GLU A 67 1.37 -12.70 -2.62
CA GLU A 67 1.93 -13.70 -1.71
C GLU A 67 1.10 -14.98 -1.61
N ALA A 68 -0.16 -14.91 -2.10
CA ALA A 68 -1.08 -16.02 -1.99
C ALA A 68 -0.86 -17.04 -3.12
N LEU A 69 -0.27 -18.16 -2.77
CA LEU A 69 -0.04 -19.33 -3.61
C LEU A 69 -0.58 -20.59 -2.89
N HIS A 70 -0.83 -21.66 -3.62
CA HIS A 70 -1.20 -22.93 -2.98
C HIS A 70 -0.17 -23.39 -1.94
N SER A 71 1.12 -23.10 -2.17
CA SER A 71 2.23 -23.43 -1.27
C SER A 71 2.34 -22.54 -0.04
N THR A 72 1.71 -21.34 -0.06
CA THR A 72 1.78 -20.39 1.06
C THR A 72 0.50 -20.32 1.88
N VAL A 73 -0.58 -21.00 1.47
CA VAL A 73 -1.83 -21.04 2.24
C VAL A 73 -1.55 -21.52 3.69
N GLY A 74 -2.01 -20.72 4.67
CA GLY A 74 -1.79 -20.97 6.11
C GLY A 74 -0.54 -20.30 6.69
N GLN A 75 0.38 -19.79 5.87
CA GLN A 75 1.51 -18.98 6.34
C GLN A 75 1.05 -17.56 6.67
N ASN A 76 1.74 -16.86 7.60
CA ASN A 76 1.51 -15.45 7.79
C ASN A 76 1.84 -14.69 6.50
N LYS A 77 1.06 -13.70 6.14
CA LYS A 77 1.30 -12.89 4.94
C LYS A 77 2.66 -12.18 4.98
N THR A 78 3.06 -11.72 6.17
CA THR A 78 4.37 -11.11 6.40
C THR A 78 5.51 -12.05 6.05
N ASP A 79 5.44 -13.32 6.49
CA ASP A 79 6.47 -14.32 6.25
C ASP A 79 6.55 -14.73 4.77
N ALA A 80 5.38 -14.98 4.16
CA ALA A 80 5.28 -15.36 2.75
C ALA A 80 5.84 -14.26 1.82
N LEU A 81 5.51 -13.00 2.12
CA LEU A 81 5.98 -11.86 1.34
C LEU A 81 7.47 -11.58 1.60
N ALA A 82 7.95 -11.74 2.85
CA ALA A 82 9.35 -11.57 3.19
C ALA A 82 10.26 -12.59 2.49
N ALA A 83 9.83 -13.85 2.39
CA ALA A 83 10.56 -14.87 1.64
C ALA A 83 10.75 -14.44 0.17
N ARG A 84 9.68 -13.93 -0.44
CA ARG A 84 9.71 -13.40 -1.80
C ARG A 84 10.62 -12.17 -1.93
N CYS A 85 10.56 -11.23 -0.99
CA CYS A 85 11.42 -10.05 -1.00
C CYS A 85 12.90 -10.40 -0.97
N ARG A 86 13.29 -11.38 -0.12
CA ARG A 86 14.69 -11.84 -0.03
C ARG A 86 15.17 -12.56 -1.29
N ASP A 87 14.27 -13.24 -2.00
CA ASP A 87 14.59 -13.89 -3.27
C ASP A 87 14.77 -12.86 -4.41
N ILE A 88 14.10 -11.71 -4.33
CA ILE A 88 14.24 -10.59 -5.27
C ILE A 88 15.47 -9.75 -4.95
N ASN A 89 15.66 -9.39 -3.68
CA ASN A 89 16.76 -8.57 -3.20
C ASN A 89 17.30 -9.15 -1.88
N PRO A 90 18.39 -9.95 -1.92
CA PRO A 90 18.96 -10.55 -0.73
C PRO A 90 19.45 -9.54 0.32
N ASP A 91 19.79 -8.32 -0.10
CA ASP A 91 20.33 -7.27 0.75
C ASP A 91 19.25 -6.39 1.42
N VAL A 92 17.97 -6.62 1.13
CA VAL A 92 16.89 -5.83 1.74
C VAL A 92 16.75 -6.11 3.23
N HIS A 93 16.74 -5.06 4.04
CA HIS A 93 16.43 -5.17 5.47
C HIS A 93 14.91 -5.24 5.67
N LEU A 94 14.43 -6.31 6.31
CA LEU A 94 13.01 -6.56 6.52
C LEU A 94 12.69 -6.61 8.01
N HIS A 95 11.72 -5.79 8.43
CA HIS A 95 11.07 -5.84 9.73
C HIS A 95 9.66 -6.40 9.53
N LEU A 96 9.33 -7.49 10.21
CA LEU A 96 8.04 -8.17 10.08
C LEU A 96 7.24 -7.96 11.35
N ILE A 97 6.06 -7.37 11.24
CA ILE A 97 5.14 -7.16 12.35
C ILE A 97 3.83 -7.89 12.02
N CYS A 98 3.72 -9.12 12.52
CA CYS A 98 2.52 -9.95 12.39
C CYS A 98 1.53 -9.60 13.51
N ALA A 99 0.92 -8.42 13.41
CA ALA A 99 -0.03 -7.93 14.41
C ALA A 99 -1.03 -6.95 13.79
N HIS A 100 -2.23 -6.90 14.39
CA HIS A 100 -3.26 -5.94 14.01
C HIS A 100 -2.89 -4.53 14.48
N TYR A 101 -2.88 -3.58 13.55
CA TYR A 101 -2.67 -2.17 13.89
C TYR A 101 -3.94 -1.55 14.47
N ASP A 102 -3.83 -1.02 15.68
CA ASP A 102 -4.87 -0.22 16.31
C ASP A 102 -4.28 0.92 17.18
N ALA A 103 -5.15 1.80 17.63
CA ALA A 103 -4.76 2.96 18.43
C ALA A 103 -4.16 2.59 19.81
N ALA A 104 -4.53 1.44 20.38
CA ALA A 104 -4.08 1.03 21.73
C ALA A 104 -2.61 0.55 21.70
N HIS A 105 -2.19 -0.07 20.58
CA HIS A 105 -0.86 -0.64 20.40
C HIS A 105 0.00 0.16 19.41
N ARG A 106 -0.40 1.37 19.08
CA ARG A 106 0.23 2.25 18.07
C ARG A 106 1.75 2.29 18.18
N GLU A 107 2.29 2.45 19.39
CA GLU A 107 3.73 2.64 19.61
C GLU A 107 4.55 1.42 19.20
N ASP A 108 3.99 0.23 19.25
CA ASP A 108 4.66 -1.01 18.85
C ASP A 108 4.98 -1.05 17.35
N PHE A 109 4.28 -0.23 16.55
CA PHE A 109 4.46 -0.13 15.11
C PHE A 109 5.36 1.03 14.67
N PHE A 110 5.78 1.88 15.59
CA PHE A 110 6.62 3.04 15.31
C PHE A 110 7.95 2.99 16.07
N THR A 111 8.53 1.81 16.18
CA THR A 111 9.81 1.56 16.85
C THR A 111 11.02 2.02 16.03
N ALA A 112 10.83 2.27 14.75
CA ALA A 112 11.83 2.81 13.83
C ALA A 112 11.33 4.09 13.16
N ARG A 113 12.25 4.86 12.56
CA ARG A 113 11.91 5.99 11.73
C ARG A 113 11.55 5.51 10.33
N TYR A 114 10.40 5.92 9.82
CA TYR A 114 9.99 5.68 8.43
C TYR A 114 10.18 6.95 7.58
N ASP A 115 10.72 6.80 6.40
CA ASP A 115 10.82 7.88 5.42
C ASP A 115 9.51 8.03 4.63
N TYR A 116 8.70 6.95 4.56
CA TYR A 116 7.39 6.97 3.94
C TYR A 116 6.51 5.84 4.48
N ILE A 117 5.19 6.07 4.51
CA ILE A 117 4.19 5.05 4.86
C ILE A 117 3.26 4.81 3.66
N ILE A 118 3.07 3.53 3.31
CA ILE A 118 1.99 3.07 2.45
C ILE A 118 0.88 2.47 3.32
N ASP A 119 -0.29 3.07 3.26
CA ASP A 119 -1.48 2.63 3.97
C ASP A 119 -2.41 1.87 3.02
N ALA A 120 -2.42 0.55 3.13
CA ALA A 120 -3.32 -0.36 2.42
C ALA A 120 -4.27 -1.12 3.37
N ILE A 121 -4.47 -0.62 4.60
CA ILE A 121 -5.42 -1.16 5.57
C ILE A 121 -6.86 -1.00 5.04
N ASP A 122 -7.74 -1.93 5.34
CA ASP A 122 -9.16 -1.89 4.96
C ASP A 122 -10.12 -1.49 6.11
N THR A 123 -9.62 -1.46 7.35
CA THR A 123 -10.39 -1.08 8.55
C THR A 123 -10.33 0.43 8.76
N VAL A 124 -11.49 1.08 8.77
CA VAL A 124 -11.60 2.56 8.82
C VAL A 124 -10.96 3.15 10.08
N SER A 125 -11.21 2.55 11.26
CA SER A 125 -10.65 3.03 12.53
C SER A 125 -9.12 3.02 12.54
N SER A 126 -8.53 1.90 12.15
CA SER A 126 -7.07 1.72 12.05
C SER A 126 -6.46 2.67 11.02
N LYS A 127 -7.11 2.81 9.86
CA LYS A 127 -6.68 3.74 8.81
C LYS A 127 -6.70 5.20 9.28
N LEU A 128 -7.73 5.61 9.99
CA LEU A 128 -7.82 6.97 10.55
C LEU A 128 -6.70 7.22 11.55
N ASP A 129 -6.49 6.33 12.50
CA ASP A 129 -5.45 6.44 13.51
C ASP A 129 -4.04 6.46 12.89
N LEU A 130 -3.78 5.61 11.91
CA LEU A 130 -2.51 5.59 11.19
C LEU A 130 -2.22 6.92 10.50
N ILE A 131 -3.22 7.49 9.81
CA ILE A 131 -3.07 8.76 9.12
C ILE A 131 -2.85 9.91 10.11
N GLU A 132 -3.58 9.95 11.21
CA GLU A 132 -3.38 10.95 12.28
C GLU A 132 -1.98 10.84 12.88
N THR A 133 -1.53 9.62 13.15
CA THR A 133 -0.21 9.36 13.71
C THR A 133 0.91 9.77 12.75
N ALA A 134 0.81 9.40 11.47
CA ALA A 134 1.76 9.81 10.45
C ALA A 134 1.83 11.32 10.31
N HIS A 135 0.67 12.00 10.30
CA HIS A 135 0.58 13.46 10.24
C HIS A 135 1.24 14.12 11.47
N ALA A 136 0.93 13.64 12.66
CA ALA A 136 1.50 14.17 13.92
C ALA A 136 3.02 13.99 14.00
N ARG A 137 3.56 12.92 13.40
CA ARG A 137 5.00 12.62 13.35
C ARG A 137 5.71 13.23 12.15
N GLY A 138 4.98 13.91 11.25
CA GLY A 138 5.56 14.48 10.02
C GLY A 138 6.06 13.43 9.04
N ILE A 139 5.51 12.21 9.06
CA ILE A 139 5.88 11.12 8.15
C ILE A 139 4.98 11.19 6.92
N PRO A 140 5.53 11.27 5.69
CA PRO A 140 4.74 11.21 4.47
C PRO A 140 3.94 9.90 4.39
N ILE A 141 2.67 10.01 4.00
CA ILE A 141 1.78 8.85 3.89
C ILE A 141 0.97 8.92 2.59
N LEU A 142 0.86 7.77 1.90
CA LEU A 142 -0.03 7.56 0.76
C LEU A 142 -1.04 6.47 1.11
N SER A 143 -2.33 6.79 1.06
CA SER A 143 -3.39 5.90 1.51
C SER A 143 -4.19 5.34 0.34
N ALA A 144 -4.41 4.02 0.31
CA ALA A 144 -5.30 3.38 -0.65
C ALA A 144 -6.76 3.58 -0.26
N MET A 145 -7.57 4.02 -1.21
CA MET A 145 -9.02 4.02 -1.07
C MET A 145 -9.61 2.73 -1.64
N GLY A 146 -10.94 2.62 -1.71
CA GLY A 146 -11.60 1.39 -2.14
C GLY A 146 -11.29 1.00 -3.58
N THR A 147 -10.70 -0.18 -3.78
CA THR A 147 -10.43 -0.81 -5.09
C THR A 147 -11.40 -1.94 -5.44
N GLY A 148 -12.20 -2.39 -4.48
CA GLY A 148 -13.20 -3.45 -4.68
C GLY A 148 -14.39 -3.00 -5.54
N ASN A 149 -15.05 -3.98 -6.19
CA ASN A 149 -16.21 -3.79 -7.07
C ASN A 149 -15.91 -2.89 -8.29
N LYS A 150 -14.67 -2.90 -8.77
CA LYS A 150 -14.19 -2.13 -9.92
C LYS A 150 -13.48 -3.02 -10.90
N SER A 151 -13.48 -2.63 -12.17
CA SER A 151 -12.96 -3.44 -13.27
C SER A 151 -11.98 -2.70 -14.17
N ASP A 152 -11.98 -1.37 -14.14
CA ASP A 152 -11.18 -0.55 -15.04
C ASP A 152 -9.98 0.06 -14.30
N PRO A 153 -8.76 -0.52 -14.44
CA PRO A 153 -7.56 0.00 -13.79
C PRO A 153 -7.09 1.32 -14.40
N THR A 154 -7.53 1.67 -15.63
CA THR A 154 -7.13 2.94 -16.29
C THR A 154 -7.74 4.17 -15.62
N LYS A 155 -8.78 3.98 -14.81
CA LYS A 155 -9.41 5.03 -14.01
C LYS A 155 -8.73 5.26 -12.65
N LEU A 156 -7.75 4.43 -12.29
CA LEU A 156 -6.97 4.68 -11.08
C LEU A 156 -6.17 5.97 -11.21
N CYS A 157 -6.16 6.76 -10.15
CA CYS A 157 -5.34 7.97 -10.09
C CYS A 157 -4.90 8.25 -8.66
N ILE A 158 -3.77 8.98 -8.55
CA ILE A 158 -3.27 9.51 -7.28
C ILE A 158 -3.63 10.99 -7.21
N THR A 159 -4.32 11.39 -6.16
CA THR A 159 -4.82 12.76 -5.97
C THR A 159 -4.93 13.10 -4.49
N ASP A 160 -5.37 14.31 -4.19
CA ASP A 160 -5.78 14.70 -2.84
C ASP A 160 -7.16 14.11 -2.51
N LEU A 161 -7.34 13.64 -1.26
CA LEU A 161 -8.59 13.07 -0.78
C LEU A 161 -9.80 13.99 -0.98
N SER A 162 -9.59 15.32 -0.89
CA SER A 162 -10.64 16.32 -1.09
C SER A 162 -11.24 16.31 -2.50
N LYS A 163 -10.48 15.84 -3.50
CA LYS A 163 -10.88 15.80 -4.91
C LYS A 163 -11.54 14.48 -5.33
N THR A 164 -11.66 13.51 -4.39
CA THR A 164 -12.20 12.20 -4.72
C THR A 164 -13.72 12.21 -4.90
N VAL A 165 -14.21 11.39 -5.85
CA VAL A 165 -15.64 11.20 -6.15
C VAL A 165 -15.97 9.71 -6.28
N ASN A 166 -17.24 9.33 -6.16
CA ASN A 166 -17.76 7.97 -6.39
C ASN A 166 -17.10 6.85 -5.55
N CYS A 167 -16.39 7.17 -4.47
CA CYS A 167 -15.79 6.19 -3.57
C CYS A 167 -16.39 6.35 -2.17
N SER A 168 -17.07 5.32 -1.68
CA SER A 168 -17.71 5.33 -0.34
C SER A 168 -16.69 5.46 0.78
N LEU A 169 -15.57 4.71 0.70
CA LEU A 169 -14.48 4.80 1.67
C LEU A 169 -13.89 6.21 1.70
N ALA A 170 -13.53 6.76 0.54
CA ALA A 170 -12.98 8.12 0.47
C ALA A 170 -13.94 9.18 1.04
N ARG A 171 -15.26 9.00 0.87
CA ARG A 171 -16.27 9.89 1.45
C ARG A 171 -16.25 9.84 2.98
N VAL A 172 -16.15 8.66 3.56
CA VAL A 172 -16.06 8.47 5.01
C VAL A 172 -14.75 9.08 5.53
N MET A 173 -13.62 8.70 4.94
CA MET A 173 -12.29 9.20 5.32
C MET A 173 -12.21 10.73 5.27
N ARG A 174 -12.75 11.34 4.22
CA ARG A 174 -12.76 12.81 4.05
C ARG A 174 -13.56 13.51 5.15
N LYS A 175 -14.71 12.97 5.56
CA LYS A 175 -15.51 13.49 6.65
C LYS A 175 -14.74 13.40 7.97
N GLU A 176 -14.32 12.21 8.32
CA GLU A 176 -13.67 11.90 9.59
C GLU A 176 -12.33 12.64 9.78
N LEU A 177 -11.49 12.68 8.73
CA LEU A 177 -10.20 13.40 8.79
C LEU A 177 -10.38 14.91 8.86
N ARG A 178 -11.41 15.45 8.21
CA ARG A 178 -11.73 16.89 8.32
C ARG A 178 -12.12 17.28 9.74
N GLU A 179 -12.89 16.45 10.44
CA GLU A 179 -13.25 16.65 11.85
C GLU A 179 -12.02 16.62 12.78
N ARG A 180 -10.96 15.89 12.37
CA ARG A 180 -9.66 15.79 13.04
C ARG A 180 -8.64 16.85 12.60
N GLY A 181 -9.06 17.81 11.78
CA GLY A 181 -8.20 18.90 11.30
C GLY A 181 -7.28 18.55 10.13
N ILE A 182 -7.31 17.31 9.62
CA ILE A 182 -6.52 16.87 8.48
C ILE A 182 -7.30 17.16 7.18
N LYS A 183 -6.84 18.18 6.45
CA LYS A 183 -7.52 18.65 5.23
C LYS A 183 -6.95 18.05 3.94
N HIS A 184 -5.70 17.62 3.97
CA HIS A 184 -4.96 17.12 2.82
C HIS A 184 -4.42 15.75 3.11
N LEU A 185 -4.65 14.82 2.19
CA LEU A 185 -4.10 13.47 2.20
C LEU A 185 -3.93 12.99 0.76
N ARG A 186 -2.73 12.53 0.41
CA ARG A 186 -2.49 11.85 -0.87
C ARG A 186 -3.15 10.47 -0.83
N VAL A 187 -3.91 10.15 -1.86
CA VAL A 187 -4.61 8.86 -1.95
C VAL A 187 -4.54 8.29 -3.36
N VAL A 188 -4.48 6.96 -3.46
CA VAL A 188 -4.82 6.26 -4.69
C VAL A 188 -6.29 5.86 -4.63
N TYR A 189 -7.03 6.15 -5.70
CA TYR A 189 -8.45 5.78 -5.80
C TYR A 189 -8.89 5.66 -7.27
N SER A 190 -10.08 5.13 -7.50
CA SER A 190 -10.72 5.15 -8.81
C SER A 190 -12.07 5.87 -8.70
N PRO A 191 -12.39 6.82 -9.61
CA PRO A 191 -13.71 7.43 -9.72
C PRO A 191 -14.76 6.52 -10.36
N GLU A 192 -14.39 5.30 -10.78
CA GLU A 192 -15.31 4.33 -11.35
C GLU A 192 -16.46 4.06 -10.38
N LEU A 193 -17.69 4.03 -10.89
CA LEU A 193 -18.85 3.61 -10.09
C LEU A 193 -18.71 2.14 -9.75
N PRO A 194 -18.86 1.75 -8.45
CA PRO A 194 -18.71 0.35 -8.07
C PRO A 194 -19.83 -0.49 -8.68
N ALA A 195 -19.44 -1.63 -9.26
CA ALA A 195 -20.40 -2.65 -9.69
C ALA A 195 -21.19 -3.19 -8.49
N LYS A 196 -22.34 -3.77 -8.76
CA LYS A 196 -23.12 -4.54 -7.77
C LYS A 196 -22.74 -6.02 -7.94
N PRO A 197 -21.87 -6.58 -7.09
CA PRO A 197 -21.50 -7.98 -7.22
C PRO A 197 -22.64 -8.89 -6.81
N GLU A 198 -22.62 -10.12 -7.30
CA GLU A 198 -23.46 -11.19 -6.81
C GLU A 198 -23.06 -11.54 -5.35
N ALA A 199 -24.04 -11.75 -4.50
CA ALA A 199 -23.82 -12.12 -3.10
C ALA A 199 -23.64 -13.66 -3.01
N LEU A 200 -22.39 -14.13 -3.11
CA LEU A 200 -22.04 -15.56 -3.06
C LEU A 200 -21.68 -16.02 -1.65
N GLU A 201 -21.39 -15.09 -0.73
CA GLU A 201 -21.05 -15.38 0.66
C GLU A 201 -21.65 -14.35 1.62
N ALA A 202 -21.85 -14.77 2.87
CA ALA A 202 -22.32 -13.85 3.91
C ALA A 202 -21.18 -12.91 4.33
N PRO A 203 -21.47 -11.62 4.56
CA PRO A 203 -20.45 -10.70 5.03
C PRO A 203 -20.01 -11.04 6.46
N PRO A 204 -18.72 -10.84 6.80
CA PRO A 204 -18.25 -10.98 8.17
C PRO A 204 -18.98 -10.03 9.13
N PRO A 205 -18.99 -10.32 10.44
CA PRO A 205 -19.58 -9.44 11.44
C PRO A 205 -19.08 -8.00 11.31
N GLY A 206 -19.99 -7.03 11.35
CA GLY A 206 -19.67 -5.60 11.23
C GLY A 206 -19.52 -5.09 9.79
N ARG A 207 -19.53 -5.93 8.76
CA ARG A 207 -19.50 -5.54 7.34
C ARG A 207 -20.88 -5.71 6.69
N ARG A 208 -21.21 -4.81 5.77
CA ARG A 208 -22.51 -4.86 5.04
C ARG A 208 -22.48 -5.78 3.82
N SER A 209 -21.31 -6.01 3.25
CA SER A 209 -21.08 -6.85 2.07
C SER A 209 -19.61 -7.25 1.97
N VAL A 210 -19.36 -8.33 1.25
CA VAL A 210 -18.01 -8.71 0.81
C VAL A 210 -17.78 -8.04 -0.55
N PRO A 211 -16.75 -7.19 -0.71
CA PRO A 211 -16.46 -6.59 -2.01
C PRO A 211 -15.87 -7.64 -2.96
N ALA A 212 -16.37 -7.71 -4.19
CA ALA A 212 -15.72 -8.45 -5.25
C ALA A 212 -14.41 -7.77 -5.64
N SER A 213 -13.44 -8.54 -6.13
CA SER A 213 -12.14 -8.01 -6.51
C SER A 213 -11.56 -8.77 -7.71
N LEU A 214 -10.92 -8.02 -8.59
CA LEU A 214 -10.18 -8.50 -9.75
C LEU A 214 -8.71 -8.13 -9.57
N VAL A 215 -7.79 -9.06 -9.85
CA VAL A 215 -6.36 -8.89 -9.51
C VAL A 215 -5.75 -7.59 -10.06
N TRP A 216 -6.11 -7.19 -11.27
CA TRP A 216 -5.48 -6.02 -11.93
C TRP A 216 -5.87 -4.67 -11.33
N VAL A 217 -7.03 -4.53 -10.68
CA VAL A 217 -7.41 -3.23 -10.08
C VAL A 217 -6.60 -2.97 -8.80
N PRO A 218 -6.65 -3.82 -7.75
CA PRO A 218 -5.81 -3.61 -6.57
C PRO A 218 -4.32 -3.73 -6.88
N GLY A 219 -3.90 -4.63 -7.78
CA GLY A 219 -2.50 -4.76 -8.18
C GLY A 219 -1.94 -3.48 -8.81
N CYS A 220 -2.67 -2.90 -9.78
CA CYS A 220 -2.27 -1.61 -10.37
C CYS A 220 -2.27 -0.48 -9.33
N ALA A 221 -3.22 -0.46 -8.39
CA ALA A 221 -3.21 0.53 -7.31
C ALA A 221 -1.94 0.42 -6.46
N GLY A 222 -1.54 -0.80 -6.07
CA GLY A 222 -0.30 -1.05 -5.33
C GLY A 222 0.96 -0.61 -6.09
N LEU A 223 1.06 -0.96 -7.38
CA LEU A 223 2.16 -0.53 -8.25
C LEU A 223 2.23 0.99 -8.39
N MET A 224 1.07 1.67 -8.54
CA MET A 224 1.01 3.14 -8.61
C MET A 224 1.46 3.78 -7.30
N MET A 225 1.05 3.24 -6.15
CA MET A 225 1.48 3.73 -4.83
C MET A 225 2.98 3.62 -4.66
N ALA A 226 3.55 2.46 -4.96
CA ALA A 226 4.99 2.26 -4.89
C ALA A 226 5.74 3.20 -5.85
N GLY A 227 5.26 3.36 -7.07
CA GLY A 227 5.85 4.28 -8.06
C GLY A 227 5.90 5.72 -7.55
N GLU A 228 4.82 6.24 -6.94
CA GLU A 228 4.79 7.57 -6.33
C GLU A 228 5.82 7.70 -5.19
N VAL A 229 5.87 6.70 -4.30
CA VAL A 229 6.80 6.66 -3.17
C VAL A 229 8.26 6.61 -3.66
N ILE A 230 8.56 5.72 -4.60
CA ILE A 230 9.91 5.56 -5.19
C ILE A 230 10.38 6.88 -5.81
N LEU A 231 9.55 7.51 -6.66
CA LEU A 231 9.91 8.78 -7.31
C LEU A 231 10.10 9.90 -6.30
N THR A 232 9.28 9.95 -5.24
CA THR A 232 9.41 10.93 -4.16
C THR A 232 10.72 10.75 -3.41
N LEU A 233 11.04 9.53 -2.96
CA LEU A 233 12.28 9.22 -2.22
C LEU A 233 13.52 9.37 -3.10
N ALA A 234 13.41 9.02 -4.39
CA ALA A 234 14.44 9.24 -5.38
C ALA A 234 14.71 10.74 -5.63
N GLY A 235 13.81 11.64 -5.22
CA GLY A 235 13.87 13.06 -5.57
C GLY A 235 13.79 13.26 -7.08
N TYR A 236 13.04 12.41 -7.78
CA TYR A 236 12.87 12.48 -9.21
C TYR A 236 11.76 13.47 -9.55
N GLU A 237 12.15 14.62 -10.08
CA GLU A 237 11.21 15.57 -10.66
C GLU A 237 10.86 15.12 -12.09
N LYS A 238 9.58 14.79 -12.32
CA LYS A 238 9.11 14.63 -13.69
C LYS A 238 9.28 15.97 -14.39
N GLU A 239 10.08 16.03 -15.45
CA GLU A 239 10.03 17.15 -16.36
C GLU A 239 8.56 17.39 -16.71
N LYS A 240 8.09 18.61 -16.47
CA LYS A 240 6.74 18.99 -16.88
C LYS A 240 6.74 18.86 -18.41
N SER A 241 6.15 17.79 -18.92
CA SER A 241 5.84 17.73 -20.35
C SER A 241 4.97 18.94 -20.65
N GLU A 242 5.52 19.90 -21.36
CA GLU A 242 4.76 20.98 -21.96
C GLU A 242 3.70 20.33 -22.87
N SER A 243 2.46 20.38 -22.43
CA SER A 243 1.28 19.97 -23.20
C SER A 243 0.60 21.19 -23.78
#